data_d0312e690aa516803ac6207748d2a1ae
#
_entry.id   d0312e690aa516803ac6207748d2a1ae
#
_cell.length_a   1.000
_cell.length_b   1.000
_cell.length_c   1.000
_cell.angle_alpha   90.00
_cell.angle_beta   90.00
_cell.angle_gamma   90.00
#
_symmetry.space_group_name_H-M   'P 1'
#
loop_
_entity.id
_entity.type
_entity.pdbx_description
1 polymer ?
#
loop_
_entity_poly.entity_id
_entity_poly.type
_entity_poly.pdbx_seq_one_letter_code
_entity_poly.pdbx_strand_id
1 'polypeptide(L)'
;VLFGADQLSLARYTPQGFLDGTFGDGGMVVLDGGSMVEAFRALALLPDGTVVAAGFVDGGHRGNLLLARFDGHGALDPGFGRAGMTITDFGSGSERLEGVALQPDGWIVATGQVATGRSADLAAVRYDPQGHLDPAFGNDGLVTFDFEGREDRAHALVLQPDSGIVAVGQSETDFAVARFGG
;
A
#
# COMPACT_ATOMS: atom_id res chain seq x y z
N VAL A 1 13.33 -21.00 7.95
CA VAL A 1 12.48 -20.35 8.95
C VAL A 1 11.06 -20.47 8.47
N LEU A 2 10.18 -21.10 9.26
CA LEU A 2 8.75 -21.12 9.00
C LEU A 2 8.19 -19.78 9.49
N PHE A 3 7.77 -18.93 8.56
CA PHE A 3 7.04 -17.72 8.89
C PHE A 3 5.63 -18.13 9.33
N GLY A 4 5.17 -17.61 10.47
CA GLY A 4 3.77 -17.70 10.86
C GLY A 4 2.89 -17.00 9.81
N ALA A 5 1.65 -17.43 9.66
CA ALA A 5 0.73 -16.90 8.63
C ALA A 5 0.37 -15.41 8.81
N ASP A 6 0.83 -14.77 9.89
CA ASP A 6 0.41 -13.45 10.37
C ASP A 6 1.60 -12.49 10.55
N GLN A 7 2.64 -12.58 9.72
CA GLN A 7 3.83 -11.73 9.83
C GLN A 7 4.05 -10.93 8.55
N LEU A 8 4.27 -9.61 8.70
CA LEU A 8 4.76 -8.75 7.62
C LEU A 8 6.22 -9.09 7.34
N SER A 9 6.55 -9.44 6.12
CA SER A 9 7.92 -9.79 5.76
C SER A 9 8.37 -9.15 4.45
N LEU A 10 9.65 -8.74 4.42
CA LEU A 10 10.36 -8.24 3.24
C LEU A 10 11.65 -9.04 3.07
N ALA A 11 12.07 -9.27 1.85
CA ALA A 11 13.37 -9.84 1.53
C ALA A 11 14.04 -9.04 0.42
N ARG A 12 15.33 -8.76 0.57
CA ARG A 12 16.14 -8.12 -0.47
C ARG A 12 17.14 -9.11 -1.03
N TYR A 13 17.27 -9.11 -2.37
CA TYR A 13 18.21 -9.97 -3.09
C TYR A 13 19.24 -9.13 -3.83
N THR A 14 20.46 -9.65 -3.89
CA THR A 14 21.51 -9.11 -4.76
C THR A 14 21.16 -9.35 -6.24
N PRO A 15 21.80 -8.64 -7.20
CA PRO A 15 21.62 -8.90 -8.63
C PRO A 15 21.96 -10.35 -9.05
N GLN A 16 22.71 -11.09 -8.24
CA GLN A 16 23.07 -12.50 -8.47
C GLN A 16 22.03 -13.48 -7.90
N GLY A 17 20.96 -12.98 -7.26
CA GLY A 17 19.86 -13.79 -6.69
C GLY A 17 20.12 -14.35 -5.29
N PHE A 18 21.14 -13.89 -4.58
CA PHE A 18 21.39 -14.23 -3.17
C PHE A 18 20.71 -13.22 -2.24
N LEU A 19 20.34 -13.65 -1.04
CA LEU A 19 19.88 -12.70 -0.01
C LEU A 19 20.97 -11.66 0.26
N ASP A 20 20.56 -10.40 0.31
CA ASP A 20 21.47 -9.29 0.60
C ASP A 20 21.59 -9.11 2.12
N GLY A 21 22.63 -9.68 2.70
CA GLY A 21 22.88 -9.64 4.16
C GLY A 21 23.07 -8.26 4.76
N THR A 22 23.06 -7.19 3.95
CA THR A 22 23.09 -5.79 4.45
C THR A 22 21.70 -5.21 4.70
N PHE A 23 20.64 -6.00 4.44
CA PHE A 23 19.24 -5.62 4.63
C PHE A 23 18.61 -6.46 5.75
N GLY A 24 18.10 -5.82 6.79
CA GLY A 24 17.48 -6.48 7.92
C GLY A 24 18.37 -7.51 8.60
N ASP A 25 17.80 -8.64 8.96
CA ASP A 25 18.53 -9.78 9.51
C ASP A 25 18.78 -10.81 8.38
N GLY A 26 20.02 -10.87 7.92
CA GLY A 26 20.45 -11.81 6.88
C GLY A 26 19.73 -11.66 5.53
N GLY A 27 19.30 -10.45 5.16
CA GLY A 27 18.57 -10.14 3.92
C GLY A 27 17.07 -10.08 4.08
N MET A 28 16.55 -10.16 5.30
CA MET A 28 15.12 -10.21 5.58
C MET A 28 14.72 -9.27 6.70
N VAL A 29 13.52 -8.74 6.59
CA VAL A 29 12.82 -8.03 7.67
C VAL A 29 11.55 -8.81 7.98
N VAL A 30 11.32 -9.07 9.25
CA VAL A 30 10.08 -9.68 9.74
C VAL A 30 9.54 -8.80 10.85
N LEU A 31 8.32 -8.32 10.68
CA LEU A 31 7.61 -7.56 11.71
C LEU A 31 6.55 -8.46 12.30
N ASP A 32 6.52 -8.52 13.62
CA ASP A 32 5.46 -9.21 14.36
C ASP A 32 4.28 -8.25 14.53
N GLY A 33 3.20 -8.49 13.81
CA GLY A 33 1.94 -7.75 13.90
C GLY A 33 1.08 -8.13 15.10
N GLY A 34 1.54 -9.07 15.93
CA GLY A 34 0.80 -9.57 17.08
C GLY A 34 -0.34 -10.52 16.69
N SER A 35 -1.58 -10.22 17.08
CA SER A 35 -2.76 -11.04 16.77
C SER A 35 -3.57 -10.58 15.56
N MET A 36 -3.04 -9.63 14.78
CA MET A 36 -3.70 -9.11 13.59
C MET A 36 -3.23 -9.86 12.35
N VAL A 37 -4.13 -10.14 11.43
CA VAL A 37 -3.76 -10.59 10.07
C VAL A 37 -3.27 -9.39 9.30
N GLU A 38 -2.03 -9.44 8.83
CA GLU A 38 -1.40 -8.35 8.13
C GLU A 38 -0.73 -8.86 6.86
N ALA A 39 -0.73 -8.08 5.79
CA ALA A 39 0.00 -8.43 4.59
C ALA A 39 0.46 -7.19 3.83
N PHE A 40 1.73 -7.18 3.43
CA PHE A 40 2.20 -6.32 2.35
C PHE A 40 1.84 -6.94 1.00
N ARG A 41 1.33 -6.12 0.09
CA ARG A 41 0.89 -6.51 -1.25
C ARG A 41 1.72 -5.84 -2.35
N ALA A 42 2.23 -4.65 -2.07
CA ALA A 42 2.99 -3.87 -3.04
C ALA A 42 4.16 -3.18 -2.39
N LEU A 43 5.19 -2.90 -3.19
CA LEU A 43 6.40 -2.19 -2.80
C LEU A 43 6.71 -1.09 -3.83
N ALA A 44 7.17 0.05 -3.33
CA ALA A 44 7.83 1.07 -4.13
C ALA A 44 9.23 1.35 -3.56
N LEU A 45 10.22 1.49 -4.43
CA LEU A 45 11.60 1.72 -4.05
C LEU A 45 12.02 3.12 -4.46
N LEU A 46 12.63 3.87 -3.53
CA LEU A 46 13.23 5.16 -3.81
C LEU A 46 14.69 4.99 -4.27
N PRO A 47 15.26 5.98 -4.99
CA PRO A 47 16.65 5.94 -5.46
C PRO A 47 17.69 5.83 -4.34
N ASP A 48 17.38 6.28 -3.13
CA ASP A 48 18.23 6.21 -1.94
C ASP A 48 18.18 4.84 -1.23
N GLY A 49 17.38 3.89 -1.76
CA GLY A 49 17.18 2.57 -1.19
C GLY A 49 16.06 2.47 -0.16
N THR A 50 15.38 3.58 0.14
CA THR A 50 14.16 3.59 0.99
C THR A 50 13.06 2.78 0.32
N VAL A 51 12.35 1.98 1.10
CA VAL A 51 11.24 1.13 0.64
C VAL A 51 9.94 1.61 1.27
N VAL A 52 8.91 1.82 0.45
CA VAL A 52 7.53 1.98 0.92
C VAL A 52 6.77 0.70 0.61
N ALA A 53 6.22 0.08 1.63
CA ALA A 53 5.37 -1.11 1.52
C ALA A 53 3.91 -0.74 1.77
N ALA A 54 3.01 -1.28 0.96
CA ALA A 54 1.58 -1.06 1.06
C ALA A 54 0.84 -2.39 1.19
N GLY A 55 -0.28 -2.37 1.94
CA GLY A 55 -1.08 -3.54 2.16
C GLY A 55 -2.25 -3.27 3.09
N PHE A 56 -2.51 -4.17 4.01
CA PHE A 56 -3.60 -4.04 4.96
C PHE A 56 -3.26 -4.66 6.32
N VAL A 57 -3.97 -4.21 7.34
CA VAL A 57 -4.01 -4.81 8.67
C VAL A 57 -5.46 -5.14 9.00
N ASP A 58 -5.72 -6.37 9.46
CA ASP A 58 -7.07 -6.83 9.81
C ASP A 58 -7.16 -7.15 11.31
N GLY A 59 -7.82 -6.27 12.05
CA GLY A 59 -8.08 -6.42 13.50
C GLY A 59 -9.25 -7.34 13.84
N GLY A 60 -9.61 -8.28 12.94
CA GLY A 60 -10.57 -9.35 13.22
C GLY A 60 -11.90 -9.30 12.46
N HIS A 61 -12.30 -8.20 11.83
CA HIS A 61 -13.49 -8.10 10.96
C HIS A 61 -13.45 -6.91 9.99
N ARG A 62 -12.41 -6.09 10.04
CA ARG A 62 -12.27 -4.89 9.21
C ARG A 62 -10.81 -4.72 8.84
N GLY A 63 -10.49 -4.84 7.56
CA GLY A 63 -9.16 -4.51 7.07
C GLY A 63 -9.01 -3.00 6.96
N ASN A 64 -7.92 -2.45 7.50
CA ASN A 64 -7.53 -1.06 7.34
C ASN A 64 -6.34 -0.97 6.40
N LEU A 65 -6.19 0.17 5.72
CA LEU A 65 -5.04 0.41 4.85
C LEU A 65 -3.76 0.50 5.67
N LEU A 66 -2.70 -0.15 5.22
CA LEU A 66 -1.38 -0.13 5.85
C LEU A 66 -0.34 0.38 4.87
N LEU A 67 0.43 1.38 5.31
CA LEU A 67 1.70 1.77 4.71
C LEU A 67 2.81 1.61 5.74
N ALA A 68 3.98 1.16 5.31
CA ALA A 68 5.19 1.15 6.12
C ALA A 68 6.38 1.67 5.30
N ARG A 69 7.26 2.46 5.92
CA ARG A 69 8.48 2.93 5.29
C ARG A 69 9.71 2.36 6.00
N PHE A 70 10.63 1.83 5.20
CA PHE A 70 11.88 1.26 5.66
C PHE A 70 13.04 2.02 5.05
N ASP A 71 14.09 2.22 5.80
CA ASP A 71 15.35 2.74 5.28
C ASP A 71 16.07 1.73 4.38
N GLY A 72 17.17 2.13 3.76
CA GLY A 72 17.97 1.27 2.89
C GLY A 72 18.62 0.06 3.58
N HIS A 73 18.51 -0.05 4.90
CA HIS A 73 18.99 -1.19 5.69
C HIS A 73 17.85 -2.08 6.20
N GLY A 74 16.58 -1.73 5.91
CA GLY A 74 15.41 -2.49 6.32
C GLY A 74 14.89 -2.14 7.72
N ALA A 75 15.40 -1.10 8.36
CA ALA A 75 14.80 -0.60 9.60
C ALA A 75 13.59 0.28 9.29
N LEU A 76 12.55 0.20 10.12
CA LEU A 76 11.41 1.13 10.03
C LEU A 76 11.90 2.57 10.20
N ASP A 77 11.44 3.46 9.33
CA ASP A 77 11.78 4.88 9.40
C ASP A 77 10.90 5.61 10.42
N PRO A 78 11.44 6.01 11.59
CA PRO A 78 10.63 6.63 12.64
C PRO A 78 10.04 7.99 12.25
N GLY A 79 10.51 8.60 11.16
CA GLY A 79 9.99 9.85 10.60
C GLY A 79 8.73 9.66 9.73
N PHE A 80 8.26 8.41 9.55
CA PHE A 80 7.08 8.12 8.75
C PHE A 80 5.94 7.66 9.64
N GLY A 81 4.80 8.34 9.54
CA GLY A 81 3.60 8.01 10.28
C GLY A 81 3.84 7.88 11.79
N ARG A 82 3.41 6.77 12.36
CA ARG A 82 3.69 6.41 13.74
C ARG A 82 4.71 5.26 13.80
N ALA A 83 5.94 5.58 14.19
CA ALA A 83 7.03 4.61 14.30
C ALA A 83 7.30 3.82 13.00
N GLY A 84 7.20 4.48 11.84
CA GLY A 84 7.48 3.88 10.53
C GLY A 84 6.25 3.34 9.80
N MET A 85 5.05 3.48 10.38
CA MET A 85 3.81 2.94 9.79
C MET A 85 2.67 3.95 9.83
N THR A 86 1.81 3.89 8.84
CA THR A 86 0.53 4.59 8.79
C THR A 86 -0.60 3.59 8.59
N ILE A 87 -1.59 3.62 9.48
CA ILE A 87 -2.82 2.86 9.36
C ILE A 87 -3.95 3.86 9.11
N THR A 88 -4.69 3.64 8.03
CA THR A 88 -5.82 4.50 7.65
C THR A 88 -7.10 3.67 7.67
N ASP A 89 -8.10 4.17 8.41
CA ASP A 89 -9.42 3.58 8.54
C ASP A 89 -10.45 4.59 8.01
N PHE A 90 -11.14 4.24 6.94
CA PHE A 90 -12.27 5.04 6.42
C PHE A 90 -13.62 4.61 7.02
N GLY A 91 -13.60 3.70 8.00
CA GLY A 91 -14.78 3.32 8.79
C GLY A 91 -15.77 2.41 8.09
N SER A 92 -15.46 1.94 6.89
CA SER A 92 -16.44 1.27 6.03
C SER A 92 -16.34 -0.25 5.99
N GLY A 93 -15.28 -0.86 6.50
CA GLY A 93 -15.22 -2.31 6.59
C GLY A 93 -13.95 -2.95 6.03
N SER A 94 -13.94 -3.49 4.83
CA SER A 94 -12.76 -4.17 4.28
C SER A 94 -12.01 -3.23 3.36
N GLU A 95 -10.84 -2.76 3.80
CA GLU A 95 -9.98 -1.84 3.09
C GLU A 95 -8.63 -2.50 2.83
N ARG A 96 -8.13 -2.44 1.60
CA ARG A 96 -6.86 -3.09 1.22
C ARG A 96 -6.15 -2.29 0.15
N LEU A 97 -4.82 -2.15 0.29
CA LEU A 97 -3.94 -1.65 -0.76
C LEU A 97 -3.31 -2.82 -1.50
N GLU A 98 -3.32 -2.76 -2.82
CA GLU A 98 -2.75 -3.78 -3.70
C GLU A 98 -1.66 -3.20 -4.62
N GLY A 99 -1.57 -1.88 -4.72
CA GLY A 99 -0.57 -1.18 -5.51
C GLY A 99 -0.05 0.06 -4.80
N VAL A 100 1.21 0.43 -5.04
CA VAL A 100 1.82 1.67 -4.53
C VAL A 100 2.81 2.23 -5.55
N ALA A 101 2.84 3.55 -5.69
CA ALA A 101 3.82 4.27 -6.50
C ALA A 101 4.21 5.57 -5.80
N LEU A 102 5.39 6.09 -6.16
CA LEU A 102 5.94 7.33 -5.62
C LEU A 102 5.98 8.41 -6.72
N GLN A 103 5.41 9.56 -6.43
CA GLN A 103 5.50 10.73 -7.30
C GLN A 103 6.91 11.34 -7.20
N PRO A 104 7.36 12.09 -8.22
CA PRO A 104 8.69 12.70 -8.23
C PRO A 104 8.98 13.67 -7.07
N ASP A 105 7.95 14.24 -6.49
CA ASP A 105 7.99 15.14 -5.32
C ASP A 105 7.95 14.40 -3.97
N GLY A 106 7.93 13.05 -4.01
CA GLY A 106 7.93 12.19 -2.83
C GLY A 106 6.55 11.84 -2.28
N TRP A 107 5.46 12.32 -2.88
CA TRP A 107 4.12 11.90 -2.51
C TRP A 107 3.89 10.43 -2.83
N ILE A 108 3.11 9.78 -2.02
CA ILE A 108 2.83 8.35 -2.11
C ILE A 108 1.39 8.17 -2.59
N VAL A 109 1.23 7.49 -3.72
CA VAL A 109 -0.08 7.09 -4.23
C VAL A 109 -0.22 5.58 -4.06
N ALA A 110 -1.31 5.16 -3.45
CA ALA A 110 -1.62 3.74 -3.33
C ALA A 110 -3.04 3.46 -3.83
N THR A 111 -3.25 2.28 -4.38
CA THR A 111 -4.54 1.85 -4.94
C THR A 111 -4.93 0.48 -4.44
N GLY A 112 -6.24 0.22 -4.45
CA GLY A 112 -6.77 -1.04 -3.98
C GLY A 112 -8.29 -1.02 -3.98
N GLN A 113 -8.89 -1.33 -2.83
CA GLN A 113 -10.33 -1.29 -2.63
C GLN A 113 -10.69 -0.70 -1.27
N VAL A 114 -11.85 -0.07 -1.22
CA VAL A 114 -12.50 0.41 0.02
C VAL A 114 -13.95 -0.03 -0.03
N ALA A 115 -14.46 -0.62 1.06
CA ALA A 115 -15.87 -0.99 1.14
C ALA A 115 -16.76 0.25 1.19
N THR A 116 -17.84 0.28 0.41
CA THR A 116 -18.80 1.39 0.31
C THR A 116 -20.23 0.87 0.51
N GLY A 117 -20.49 0.29 1.67
CA GLY A 117 -21.79 -0.27 2.01
C GLY A 117 -21.89 -1.77 1.72
N ARG A 118 -22.46 -2.19 0.57
CA ARG A 118 -22.67 -3.61 0.23
C ARG A 118 -21.61 -4.18 -0.71
N SER A 119 -20.86 -3.33 -1.38
CA SER A 119 -19.78 -3.66 -2.31
C SER A 119 -18.47 -3.02 -1.85
N ALA A 120 -17.39 -3.36 -2.51
CA ALA A 120 -16.14 -2.63 -2.42
C ALA A 120 -15.89 -1.91 -3.74
N ASP A 121 -15.43 -0.67 -3.67
CA ASP A 121 -15.11 0.15 -4.82
C ASP A 121 -13.61 0.22 -5.03
N LEU A 122 -13.19 0.36 -6.28
CA LEU A 122 -11.81 0.68 -6.63
C LEU A 122 -11.43 2.00 -5.97
N ALA A 123 -10.31 2.01 -5.27
CA ALA A 123 -9.87 3.16 -4.49
C ALA A 123 -8.45 3.60 -4.85
N ALA A 124 -8.23 4.92 -4.80
CA ALA A 124 -6.90 5.52 -4.77
C ALA A 124 -6.80 6.44 -3.56
N VAL A 125 -5.67 6.38 -2.86
CA VAL A 125 -5.35 7.23 -1.71
C VAL A 125 -4.01 7.90 -1.93
N ARG A 126 -3.85 9.13 -1.41
CA ARG A 126 -2.59 9.86 -1.49
C ARG A 126 -2.12 10.28 -0.11
N TYR A 127 -0.81 10.15 0.10
CA TYR A 127 -0.14 10.54 1.33
C TYR A 127 1.06 11.43 1.03
N ASP A 128 1.36 12.34 1.96
CA ASP A 128 2.58 13.12 1.92
C ASP A 128 3.83 12.24 2.17
N PRO A 129 5.06 12.77 1.97
CA PRO A 129 6.29 12.02 2.24
C PRO A 129 6.45 11.56 3.70
N GLN A 130 5.72 12.11 4.65
CA GLN A 130 5.71 11.73 6.06
C GLN A 130 4.63 10.69 6.40
N GLY A 131 3.81 10.29 5.43
CA GLY A 131 2.76 9.30 5.59
C GLY A 131 1.44 9.85 6.15
N HIS A 132 1.24 11.17 6.12
CA HIS A 132 -0.07 11.75 6.43
C HIS A 132 -0.96 11.77 5.19
N LEU A 133 -2.23 11.47 5.38
CA LEU A 133 -3.21 11.51 4.31
C LEU A 133 -3.33 12.93 3.74
N ASP A 134 -3.40 13.05 2.41
CA ASP A 134 -3.53 14.34 1.71
C ASP A 134 -4.99 14.77 1.60
N PRO A 135 -5.46 15.73 2.40
CA PRO A 135 -6.86 16.14 2.36
C PRO A 135 -7.27 16.84 1.06
N ALA A 136 -6.31 17.24 0.23
CA ALA A 136 -6.59 17.87 -1.06
C ALA A 136 -6.82 16.86 -2.19
N PHE A 137 -6.54 15.56 -1.96
CA PHE A 137 -6.74 14.52 -2.93
C PHE A 137 -8.14 13.89 -2.78
N GLY A 138 -9.01 14.08 -3.76
CA GLY A 138 -10.36 13.55 -3.75
C GLY A 138 -11.22 14.06 -2.59
N ASN A 139 -11.78 13.15 -1.82
CA ASN A 139 -12.52 13.43 -0.59
C ASN A 139 -11.65 13.02 0.61
N ASP A 140 -11.03 14.00 1.25
CA ASP A 140 -10.14 13.78 2.41
C ASP A 140 -9.07 12.71 2.18
N GLY A 141 -8.41 12.73 1.02
CA GLY A 141 -7.30 11.82 0.68
C GLY A 141 -7.71 10.55 -0.03
N LEU A 142 -9.01 10.37 -0.31
CA LEU A 142 -9.57 9.18 -0.95
C LEU A 142 -10.33 9.55 -2.22
N VAL A 143 -10.09 8.82 -3.29
CA VAL A 143 -10.94 8.77 -4.48
C VAL A 143 -11.43 7.33 -4.65
N THR A 144 -12.74 7.16 -4.83
CA THR A 144 -13.34 5.87 -5.14
C THR A 144 -13.96 5.89 -6.53
N PHE A 145 -14.02 4.73 -7.14
CA PHE A 145 -14.68 4.52 -8.42
C PHE A 145 -15.54 3.27 -8.36
N ASP A 146 -16.84 3.46 -8.52
CA ASP A 146 -17.86 2.41 -8.56
C ASP A 146 -18.23 2.12 -10.02
N PHE A 147 -18.03 0.88 -10.47
CA PHE A 147 -18.47 0.40 -11.76
C PHE A 147 -19.82 -0.30 -11.59
N GLU A 148 -20.90 0.49 -11.58
CA GLU A 148 -22.29 0.01 -11.58
C GLU A 148 -22.72 -0.77 -10.32
N GLY A 149 -22.18 -0.43 -9.15
CA GLY A 149 -22.53 -1.06 -7.87
C GLY A 149 -21.98 -2.47 -7.68
N ARG A 150 -20.87 -2.77 -8.36
CA ARG A 150 -20.21 -4.07 -8.34
C ARG A 150 -19.07 -4.11 -7.32
N GLU A 151 -18.48 -5.31 -7.16
CA GLU A 151 -17.23 -5.49 -6.42
C GLU A 151 -16.05 -5.07 -7.31
N ASP A 152 -15.46 -3.91 -6.98
CA ASP A 152 -14.39 -3.30 -7.75
C ASP A 152 -13.09 -3.26 -6.95
N ARG A 153 -11.97 -3.55 -7.60
CA ARG A 153 -10.66 -3.45 -6.97
C ARG A 153 -9.57 -3.12 -7.97
N ALA A 154 -8.61 -2.28 -7.55
CA ALA A 154 -7.37 -2.11 -8.27
C ALA A 154 -6.34 -3.14 -7.83
N HIS A 155 -5.57 -3.68 -8.76
CA HIS A 155 -4.46 -4.59 -8.51
C HIS A 155 -3.11 -3.92 -8.71
N ALA A 156 -3.05 -2.89 -9.55
CA ALA A 156 -1.81 -2.17 -9.84
C ALA A 156 -2.11 -0.73 -10.26
N LEU A 157 -1.08 0.13 -10.18
CA LEU A 157 -1.13 1.47 -10.71
C LEU A 157 0.16 1.83 -11.44
N VAL A 158 0.05 2.85 -12.30
CA VAL A 158 1.19 3.55 -12.86
C VAL A 158 0.93 5.05 -12.79
N LEU A 159 2.01 5.81 -12.63
CA LEU A 159 1.98 7.26 -12.70
C LEU A 159 2.32 7.72 -14.11
N GLN A 160 1.56 8.66 -14.63
CA GLN A 160 1.81 9.30 -15.91
C GLN A 160 2.74 10.52 -15.74
N PRO A 161 3.43 10.97 -16.81
CA PRO A 161 4.30 12.16 -16.75
C PRO A 161 3.56 13.44 -16.35
N ASP A 162 2.25 13.52 -16.59
CA ASP A 162 1.38 14.64 -16.22
C ASP A 162 0.80 14.50 -14.79
N SER A 163 1.38 13.64 -13.96
CA SER A 163 0.92 13.27 -12.61
C SER A 163 -0.42 12.53 -12.58
N GLY A 164 -1.01 12.18 -13.71
CA GLY A 164 -2.20 11.33 -13.76
C GLY A 164 -1.91 9.94 -13.19
N ILE A 165 -2.87 9.39 -12.48
CA ILE A 165 -2.79 8.06 -11.88
C ILE A 165 -3.68 7.13 -12.71
N VAL A 166 -3.11 6.06 -13.26
CA VAL A 166 -3.89 5.02 -13.94
C VAL A 166 -3.86 3.76 -13.08
N ALA A 167 -5.02 3.33 -12.63
CA ALA A 167 -5.20 2.09 -11.91
C ALA A 167 -5.84 1.04 -12.82
N VAL A 168 -5.39 -0.20 -12.69
CA VAL A 168 -5.93 -1.36 -13.41
C VAL A 168 -6.34 -2.44 -12.41
N GLY A 169 -7.41 -3.14 -12.72
CA GLY A 169 -7.93 -4.15 -11.84
C GLY A 169 -9.15 -4.86 -12.42
N GLN A 170 -10.12 -5.14 -11.58
CA GLN A 170 -11.35 -5.84 -11.96
C GLN A 170 -12.60 -5.17 -11.40
N SER A 171 -13.72 -5.37 -12.12
CA SER A 171 -15.09 -5.14 -11.68
C SER A 171 -15.84 -6.45 -11.82
N GLU A 172 -16.11 -7.12 -10.69
CA GLU A 172 -16.55 -8.53 -10.66
C GLU A 172 -15.66 -9.46 -11.48
N THR A 173 -16.09 -9.87 -12.68
CA THR A 173 -15.36 -10.77 -13.60
C THR A 173 -14.71 -10.04 -14.77
N ASP A 174 -15.00 -8.74 -14.93
CA ASP A 174 -14.49 -7.94 -16.02
C ASP A 174 -13.22 -7.18 -15.60
N PHE A 175 -12.37 -6.86 -16.57
CA PHE A 175 -11.26 -5.96 -16.29
C PHE A 175 -11.75 -4.51 -16.16
N ALA A 176 -11.11 -3.77 -15.26
CA ALA A 176 -11.39 -2.36 -14.99
C ALA A 176 -10.14 -1.51 -15.15
N VAL A 177 -10.30 -0.32 -15.72
CA VAL A 177 -9.26 0.70 -15.80
C VAL A 177 -9.85 2.03 -15.38
N ALA A 178 -9.24 2.70 -14.43
CA ALA A 178 -9.63 4.03 -13.99
C ALA A 178 -8.45 4.99 -14.10
N ARG A 179 -8.71 6.26 -14.47
CA ARG A 179 -7.74 7.33 -14.47
C ARG A 179 -8.21 8.43 -13.52
N PHE A 180 -7.34 8.79 -12.59
CA PHE A 180 -7.53 9.88 -11.65
C PHE A 180 -6.64 11.06 -12.03
N GLY A 181 -7.07 12.29 -11.73
CA GLY A 181 -6.20 13.45 -11.76
C GLY A 181 -5.14 13.35 -10.65
N GLY A 182 -3.92 13.79 -10.94
CA GLY A 182 -2.84 13.86 -9.96
C GLY A 182 -2.90 15.14 -9.12
#